data_556bd7c388a3b420bdee139a5b989b4f
#
_entry.id   556bd7c388a3b420bdee139a5b989b4f
#
_cell.length_a   1.000
_cell.length_b   1.000
_cell.length_c   1.000
_cell.angle_alpha   90.00
_cell.angle_beta   90.00
_cell.angle_gamma   90.00
#
_symmetry.space_group_name_H-M   'P 1'
#
loop_
_entity.id
_entity.type
_entity.pdbx_description
1 polymer ?
#
loop_
_entity_poly.entity_id
_entity_poly.type
_entity_poly.pdbx_seq_one_letter_code
_entity_poly.pdbx_strand_id
1 'polypeptide(L)'
;MDFTFNEDQTLLVDSVHKFLMNEVSPELIRELWTRPSGRSRELWSLLAAQGLTGLSVPQSHGGMGLTDSDWVLIAQECGYYALPEPLLDTAWAGAGVIAALPDSEFRSQWLTKIADGSARIARAHPHSPLVADAHLASLILLPRAGALYAVPPQLAQLTAQPSVDASRRLYSVDWQAQPADCIAADAKQICEEAFNRSALAAAAQLLGLTQRMLDLSIDYTAQRKQFGKAVGSYQAVKHHLADVAIKFEFARPVVYRAAYALSQRHPLSAIHVSHAKVAAAEAALLAARHGIQVHGAMGYTWELDLQIFMKMAWALDAACGDRSFHLARVRDFVLKSGTAIGPGRTFEE
;
A
#
# COMPACT_ATOMS: atom_id res chain seq x y z
N MET A 1 -21.38 -14.69 -0.34
CA MET A 1 -20.20 -13.84 -0.62
C MET A 1 -19.22 -14.66 -1.43
N ASP A 2 -18.92 -14.25 -2.65
CA ASP A 2 -17.95 -14.91 -3.51
C ASP A 2 -16.61 -14.18 -3.35
N PHE A 3 -15.54 -14.90 -3.03
CA PHE A 3 -14.20 -14.38 -2.87
C PHE A 3 -13.28 -14.75 -4.05
N THR A 4 -13.85 -15.31 -5.12
CA THR A 4 -13.08 -15.58 -6.33
C THR A 4 -12.94 -14.31 -7.15
N PHE A 5 -11.75 -14.12 -7.70
CA PHE A 5 -11.49 -13.05 -8.67
C PHE A 5 -11.94 -13.55 -10.06
N ASN A 6 -12.52 -12.64 -10.83
CA ASN A 6 -12.95 -12.95 -12.18
C ASN A 6 -11.77 -13.01 -13.17
N GLU A 7 -12.05 -13.44 -14.40
CA GLU A 7 -11.03 -13.59 -15.43
C GLU A 7 -10.34 -12.27 -15.80
N ASP A 8 -11.09 -11.17 -15.90
CA ASP A 8 -10.55 -9.84 -16.23
C ASP A 8 -9.57 -9.36 -15.13
N GLN A 9 -9.92 -9.56 -13.86
CA GLN A 9 -9.05 -9.22 -12.72
C GLN A 9 -7.76 -10.04 -12.77
N THR A 10 -7.85 -11.33 -13.07
CA THR A 10 -6.69 -12.22 -13.18
C THR A 10 -5.78 -11.83 -14.34
N LEU A 11 -6.35 -11.53 -15.51
CA LEU A 11 -5.60 -11.07 -16.68
C LEU A 11 -4.90 -9.73 -16.43
N LEU A 12 -5.58 -8.80 -15.77
CA LEU A 12 -4.99 -7.51 -15.41
C LEU A 12 -3.80 -7.70 -14.47
N VAL A 13 -3.95 -8.52 -13.45
CA VAL A 13 -2.86 -8.80 -12.49
C VAL A 13 -1.68 -9.48 -13.16
N ASP A 14 -1.91 -10.46 -14.04
CA ASP A 14 -0.84 -11.11 -14.82
C ASP A 14 -0.08 -10.12 -15.71
N SER A 15 -0.79 -9.14 -16.28
CA SER A 15 -0.16 -8.06 -17.05
C SER A 15 0.71 -7.17 -16.18
N VAL A 16 0.19 -6.75 -15.01
CA VAL A 16 0.94 -5.95 -14.03
C VAL A 16 2.14 -6.71 -13.49
N HIS A 17 1.98 -7.99 -13.17
CA HIS A 17 3.08 -8.86 -12.73
C HIS A 17 4.23 -8.88 -13.75
N LYS A 18 3.93 -9.16 -15.03
CA LYS A 18 4.92 -9.18 -16.12
C LYS A 18 5.59 -7.82 -16.30
N PHE A 19 4.81 -6.74 -16.24
CA PHE A 19 5.34 -5.39 -16.33
C PHE A 19 6.31 -5.10 -15.18
N LEU A 20 5.91 -5.32 -13.93
CA LEU A 20 6.76 -5.05 -12.76
C LEU A 20 7.99 -5.96 -12.72
N MET A 21 7.87 -7.20 -13.14
CA MET A 21 9.00 -8.13 -13.27
C MET A 21 10.09 -7.61 -14.20
N ASN A 22 9.70 -6.94 -15.28
CA ASN A 22 10.64 -6.42 -16.27
C ASN A 22 11.21 -5.04 -15.89
N GLU A 23 10.41 -4.18 -15.25
CA GLU A 23 10.75 -2.76 -15.07
C GLU A 23 11.24 -2.44 -13.64
N VAL A 24 10.99 -3.29 -12.65
CA VAL A 24 11.35 -3.03 -11.25
C VAL A 24 12.34 -4.07 -10.75
N SER A 25 13.62 -3.73 -10.82
CA SER A 25 14.69 -4.59 -10.29
C SER A 25 15.24 -4.06 -8.96
N PRO A 26 15.85 -4.93 -8.12
CA PRO A 26 16.55 -4.51 -6.91
C PRO A 26 17.66 -3.46 -7.16
N GLU A 27 18.33 -3.54 -8.32
CA GLU A 27 19.36 -2.59 -8.74
C GLU A 27 18.76 -1.21 -8.97
N LEU A 28 17.63 -1.11 -9.68
CA LEU A 28 16.91 0.13 -9.89
C LEU A 28 16.50 0.74 -8.54
N ILE A 29 15.97 -0.05 -7.61
CA ILE A 29 15.56 0.43 -6.29
C ILE A 29 16.76 1.03 -5.54
N ARG A 30 17.92 0.34 -5.52
CA ARG A 30 19.15 0.85 -4.89
C ARG A 30 19.66 2.13 -5.56
N GLU A 31 19.57 2.22 -6.87
CA GLU A 31 19.93 3.43 -7.61
C GLU A 31 19.02 4.60 -7.20
N LEU A 32 17.70 4.38 -7.14
CA LEU A 32 16.74 5.40 -6.71
C LEU A 32 16.95 5.86 -5.27
N TRP A 33 17.46 5.00 -4.39
CA TRP A 33 17.81 5.41 -3.03
C TRP A 33 18.86 6.52 -2.98
N THR A 34 19.77 6.56 -3.95
CA THR A 34 20.84 7.55 -4.04
C THR A 34 20.41 8.83 -4.76
N ARG A 35 19.34 8.79 -5.54
CA ARG A 35 18.83 9.96 -6.27
C ARG A 35 18.13 10.93 -5.32
N PRO A 36 18.31 12.25 -5.46
CA PRO A 36 17.62 13.25 -4.63
C PRO A 36 16.09 13.12 -4.68
N SER A 37 15.53 12.84 -5.87
CA SER A 37 14.09 12.63 -6.04
C SER A 37 13.62 11.32 -5.43
N GLY A 38 14.47 10.30 -5.39
CA GLY A 38 14.10 8.92 -4.99
C GLY A 38 13.13 8.23 -5.95
N ARG A 39 12.88 8.80 -7.16
CA ARG A 39 11.88 8.35 -8.12
C ARG A 39 12.43 8.34 -9.54
N SER A 40 11.83 7.53 -10.41
CA SER A 40 12.12 7.47 -11.83
C SER A 40 10.99 8.09 -12.64
N ARG A 41 11.34 9.09 -13.45
CA ARG A 41 10.38 9.67 -14.40
C ARG A 41 10.01 8.67 -15.50
N GLU A 42 10.97 7.87 -15.91
CA GLU A 42 10.82 6.85 -16.94
C GLU A 42 9.84 5.78 -16.47
N LEU A 43 10.04 5.23 -15.27
CA LEU A 43 9.14 4.21 -14.70
C LEU A 43 7.72 4.78 -14.51
N TRP A 44 7.59 6.02 -14.02
CA TRP A 44 6.29 6.66 -13.91
C TRP A 44 5.58 6.82 -15.26
N SER A 45 6.32 7.22 -16.31
CA SER A 45 5.78 7.33 -17.66
C SER A 45 5.34 5.98 -18.23
N LEU A 46 6.08 4.90 -17.93
CA LEU A 46 5.70 3.54 -18.31
C LEU A 46 4.45 3.07 -17.56
N LEU A 47 4.32 3.35 -16.25
CA LEU A 47 3.09 3.07 -15.49
C LEU A 47 1.87 3.79 -16.08
N ALA A 48 2.03 5.04 -16.48
CA ALA A 48 0.98 5.82 -17.14
C ALA A 48 0.64 5.26 -18.53
N ALA A 49 1.63 4.90 -19.33
CA ALA A 49 1.45 4.30 -20.66
C ALA A 49 0.72 2.93 -20.58
N GLN A 50 0.90 2.18 -19.48
CA GLN A 50 0.13 0.97 -19.20
C GLN A 50 -1.30 1.26 -18.67
N GLY A 51 -1.68 2.52 -18.50
CA GLY A 51 -2.98 2.93 -17.97
C GLY A 51 -3.14 2.75 -16.46
N LEU A 52 -2.07 2.39 -15.73
CA LEU A 52 -2.15 2.08 -14.30
C LEU A 52 -2.49 3.31 -13.44
N THR A 53 -2.16 4.50 -13.89
CA THR A 53 -2.51 5.76 -13.22
C THR A 53 -4.01 6.07 -13.30
N GLY A 54 -4.70 5.56 -14.33
CA GLY A 54 -6.12 5.81 -14.60
C GLY A 54 -7.09 4.76 -14.06
N LEU A 55 -6.62 3.71 -13.39
CA LEU A 55 -7.46 2.57 -13.03
C LEU A 55 -8.71 2.95 -12.20
N SER A 56 -8.59 3.79 -11.17
CA SER A 56 -9.75 4.26 -10.36
C SER A 56 -10.49 5.45 -10.95
N VAL A 57 -9.90 6.11 -11.95
CA VAL A 57 -10.52 7.29 -12.55
C VAL A 57 -11.74 6.87 -13.35
N PRO A 58 -12.89 7.58 -13.23
CA PRO A 58 -14.07 7.28 -14.03
C PRO A 58 -13.80 7.32 -15.55
N GLN A 59 -14.48 6.48 -16.32
CA GLN A 59 -14.33 6.39 -17.78
C GLN A 59 -14.58 7.74 -18.48
N SER A 60 -15.50 8.56 -17.96
CA SER A 60 -15.77 9.91 -18.45
C SER A 60 -14.58 10.87 -18.39
N HIS A 61 -13.52 10.50 -17.64
CA HIS A 61 -12.29 11.29 -17.48
C HIS A 61 -11.04 10.52 -17.96
N GLY A 62 -11.23 9.50 -18.82
CA GLY A 62 -10.15 8.76 -19.44
C GLY A 62 -9.59 7.60 -18.60
N GLY A 63 -10.25 7.21 -17.52
CA GLY A 63 -9.86 6.09 -16.69
C GLY A 63 -10.65 4.81 -16.97
N MET A 64 -10.48 3.80 -16.13
CA MET A 64 -11.14 2.49 -16.22
C MET A 64 -12.32 2.33 -15.24
N GLY A 65 -12.39 3.13 -14.18
CA GLY A 65 -13.45 3.07 -13.16
C GLY A 65 -13.40 1.82 -12.28
N LEU A 66 -12.20 1.25 -12.08
CA LEU A 66 -12.02 0.05 -11.27
C LEU A 66 -12.26 0.31 -9.77
N THR A 67 -12.64 -0.73 -9.07
CA THR A 67 -13.03 -0.72 -7.65
C THR A 67 -11.87 -1.09 -6.71
N ASP A 68 -12.12 -0.97 -5.42
CA ASP A 68 -11.15 -1.37 -4.39
C ASP A 68 -10.81 -2.88 -4.45
N SER A 69 -11.74 -3.73 -4.95
CA SER A 69 -11.51 -5.17 -5.15
C SER A 69 -10.53 -5.46 -6.30
N ASP A 70 -10.48 -4.61 -7.32
CA ASP A 70 -9.55 -4.77 -8.44
C ASP A 70 -8.14 -4.35 -8.01
N TRP A 71 -8.05 -3.31 -7.19
CA TRP A 71 -6.78 -2.78 -6.71
C TRP A 71 -6.02 -3.69 -5.75
N VAL A 72 -6.70 -4.53 -4.98
CA VAL A 72 -6.04 -5.31 -3.93
C VAL A 72 -4.97 -6.25 -4.47
N LEU A 73 -5.21 -6.88 -5.62
CA LEU A 73 -4.23 -7.74 -6.27
C LEU A 73 -3.08 -6.95 -6.89
N ILE A 74 -3.38 -5.80 -7.52
CA ILE A 74 -2.36 -4.90 -8.09
C ILE A 74 -1.45 -4.37 -6.97
N ALA A 75 -2.01 -3.98 -5.83
CA ALA A 75 -1.25 -3.52 -4.68
C ALA A 75 -0.38 -4.63 -4.08
N GLN A 76 -0.82 -5.89 -4.12
CA GLN A 76 -0.02 -7.05 -3.74
C GLN A 76 1.19 -7.19 -4.67
N GLU A 77 1.02 -7.07 -5.98
CA GLU A 77 2.13 -7.09 -6.94
C GLU A 77 3.09 -5.91 -6.73
N CYS A 78 2.56 -4.70 -6.47
CA CYS A 78 3.40 -3.55 -6.10
C CYS A 78 4.27 -3.84 -4.85
N GLY A 79 3.74 -4.59 -3.89
CA GLY A 79 4.50 -5.07 -2.73
C GLY A 79 5.52 -6.15 -3.09
N TYR A 80 5.15 -7.13 -3.90
CA TYR A 80 6.04 -8.22 -4.30
C TYR A 80 7.31 -7.73 -5.00
N TYR A 81 7.19 -6.69 -5.83
CA TYR A 81 8.31 -6.04 -6.52
C TYR A 81 8.87 -4.83 -5.78
N ALA A 82 8.32 -4.47 -4.60
CA ALA A 82 8.70 -3.26 -3.86
C ALA A 82 8.69 -2.00 -4.73
N LEU A 83 7.61 -1.79 -5.51
CA LEU A 83 7.47 -0.67 -6.44
C LEU A 83 7.82 0.67 -5.75
N PRO A 84 8.86 1.40 -6.21
CA PRO A 84 9.31 2.61 -5.55
C PRO A 84 8.55 3.89 -5.97
N GLU A 85 7.48 3.77 -6.76
CA GLU A 85 6.68 4.90 -7.24
C GLU A 85 5.37 5.05 -6.47
N PRO A 86 4.82 6.27 -6.29
CA PRO A 86 3.61 6.54 -5.50
C PRO A 86 2.32 6.21 -6.26
N LEU A 87 2.27 5.06 -6.95
CA LEU A 87 1.12 4.65 -7.77
C LEU A 87 -0.15 4.54 -6.93
N LEU A 88 -0.08 3.82 -5.80
CA LEU A 88 -1.26 3.57 -4.97
C LEU A 88 -1.78 4.83 -4.27
N ASP A 89 -0.86 5.72 -3.85
CA ASP A 89 -1.23 7.00 -3.24
C ASP A 89 -1.91 7.93 -4.25
N THR A 90 -1.45 7.95 -5.51
CA THR A 90 -2.01 8.81 -6.56
C THR A 90 -3.26 8.19 -7.20
N ALA A 91 -3.11 6.98 -7.77
CA ALA A 91 -4.11 6.40 -8.67
C ALA A 91 -5.25 5.69 -7.93
N TRP A 92 -5.05 5.28 -6.68
CA TRP A 92 -6.10 4.66 -5.89
C TRP A 92 -6.67 5.62 -4.83
N ALA A 93 -5.86 6.00 -3.83
CA ALA A 93 -6.36 6.80 -2.72
C ALA A 93 -6.61 8.26 -3.14
N GLY A 94 -5.68 8.88 -3.86
CA GLY A 94 -5.79 10.26 -4.36
C GLY A 94 -6.90 10.42 -5.38
N ALA A 95 -6.97 9.56 -6.38
CA ALA A 95 -8.04 9.55 -7.37
C ALA A 95 -9.40 9.37 -6.70
N GLY A 96 -9.49 8.48 -5.70
CA GLY A 96 -10.73 8.27 -4.94
C GLY A 96 -11.21 9.50 -4.17
N VAL A 97 -10.29 10.29 -3.60
CA VAL A 97 -10.63 11.58 -2.96
C VAL A 97 -11.20 12.56 -3.99
N ILE A 98 -10.49 12.76 -5.10
CA ILE A 98 -10.91 13.71 -6.14
C ILE A 98 -12.24 13.28 -6.77
N ALA A 99 -12.43 11.98 -7.03
CA ALA A 99 -13.68 11.45 -7.59
C ALA A 99 -14.89 11.62 -6.65
N ALA A 100 -14.67 11.65 -5.34
CA ALA A 100 -15.72 11.84 -4.33
C ALA A 100 -16.15 13.31 -4.15
N LEU A 101 -15.42 14.27 -4.71
CA LEU A 101 -15.80 15.68 -4.68
C LEU A 101 -17.04 15.95 -5.56
N PRO A 102 -17.83 17.00 -5.26
CA PRO A 102 -18.88 17.48 -6.15
C PRO A 102 -18.34 17.79 -7.54
N ASP A 103 -19.20 17.68 -8.55
CA ASP A 103 -18.84 18.02 -9.93
C ASP A 103 -18.37 19.46 -10.03
N SER A 104 -17.19 19.64 -10.59
CA SER A 104 -16.52 20.92 -10.75
C SER A 104 -15.42 20.84 -11.80
N GLU A 105 -15.01 21.98 -12.33
CA GLU A 105 -13.86 22.05 -13.23
C GLU A 105 -12.58 21.53 -12.58
N PHE A 106 -12.37 21.84 -11.30
CA PHE A 106 -11.26 21.33 -10.50
C PHE A 106 -11.26 19.78 -10.51
N ARG A 107 -12.38 19.14 -10.14
CA ARG A 107 -12.51 17.68 -10.12
C ARG A 107 -12.19 17.07 -11.49
N SER A 108 -12.80 17.58 -12.55
CA SER A 108 -12.61 17.08 -13.91
C SER A 108 -11.16 17.21 -14.37
N GLN A 109 -10.53 18.36 -14.15
CA GLN A 109 -9.15 18.61 -14.52
C GLN A 109 -8.19 17.65 -13.81
N TRP A 110 -8.36 17.46 -12.49
CA TRP A 110 -7.45 16.62 -11.73
C TRP A 110 -7.63 15.12 -12.02
N LEU A 111 -8.86 14.65 -12.25
CA LEU A 111 -9.11 13.29 -12.67
C LEU A 111 -8.44 12.98 -14.02
N THR A 112 -8.55 13.87 -15.01
CA THR A 112 -7.87 13.71 -16.30
C THR A 112 -6.35 13.69 -16.14
N LYS A 113 -5.76 14.58 -15.34
CA LYS A 113 -4.32 14.62 -15.07
C LYS A 113 -3.80 13.39 -14.32
N ILE A 114 -4.63 12.78 -13.46
CA ILE A 114 -4.28 11.52 -12.82
C ILE A 114 -4.31 10.40 -13.86
N ALA A 115 -5.35 10.32 -14.67
CA ALA A 115 -5.53 9.27 -15.66
C ALA A 115 -4.37 9.21 -16.67
N ASP A 116 -3.94 10.37 -17.17
CA ASP A 116 -2.84 10.47 -18.14
C ASP A 116 -1.43 10.44 -17.50
N GLY A 117 -1.35 10.36 -16.16
CA GLY A 117 -0.09 10.31 -15.40
C GLY A 117 0.64 11.65 -15.30
N SER A 118 0.09 12.76 -15.77
CA SER A 118 0.71 14.09 -15.68
C SER A 118 0.67 14.68 -14.27
N ALA A 119 -0.14 14.12 -13.37
CA ALA A 119 -0.21 14.53 -11.98
C ALA A 119 0.14 13.40 -11.00
N ARG A 120 0.82 13.78 -9.91
CA ARG A 120 1.01 12.96 -8.70
C ARG A 120 0.28 13.62 -7.54
N ILE A 121 -0.50 12.85 -6.81
CA ILE A 121 -1.26 13.33 -5.65
C ILE A 121 -0.60 12.80 -4.38
N ALA A 122 -0.21 13.70 -3.50
CA ALA A 122 0.20 13.38 -2.14
C ALA A 122 -0.91 13.80 -1.17
N ARG A 123 -0.95 13.20 0.01
CA ARG A 123 -1.98 13.52 1.00
C ARG A 123 -1.54 13.26 2.43
N ALA A 124 -2.06 14.04 3.36
CA ALA A 124 -1.95 13.81 4.79
C ALA A 124 -3.24 13.18 5.35
N HIS A 125 -3.13 12.67 6.56
CA HIS A 125 -4.26 12.28 7.39
C HIS A 125 -3.94 12.57 8.87
N PRO A 126 -4.91 12.90 9.73
CA PRO A 126 -4.66 13.17 11.14
C PRO A 126 -3.90 12.06 11.90
N HIS A 127 -4.16 10.79 11.54
CA HIS A 127 -3.45 9.63 12.08
C HIS A 127 -2.16 9.26 11.29
N SER A 128 -1.81 10.02 10.26
CA SER A 128 -0.59 9.85 9.47
C SER A 128 -0.14 11.22 8.95
N PRO A 129 0.43 12.06 9.82
CA PRO A 129 0.71 13.46 9.51
C PRO A 129 1.88 13.65 8.53
N LEU A 130 2.74 12.63 8.39
CA LEU A 130 3.83 12.68 7.41
C LEU A 130 3.30 12.33 6.02
N VAL A 131 3.62 13.17 5.06
CA VAL A 131 3.18 13.06 3.68
C VAL A 131 4.27 12.40 2.85
N ALA A 132 3.96 11.27 2.24
CA ALA A 132 4.86 10.62 1.31
C ALA A 132 4.90 11.41 -0.01
N ASP A 133 6.10 11.52 -0.58
CA ASP A 133 6.36 12.12 -1.89
C ASP A 133 5.86 13.56 -2.11
N ALA A 134 5.65 14.33 -1.02
CA ALA A 134 5.19 15.71 -1.10
C ALA A 134 6.05 16.59 -2.01
N HIS A 135 7.36 16.33 -2.11
CA HIS A 135 8.31 17.09 -2.93
C HIS A 135 8.14 16.92 -4.45
N LEU A 136 7.47 15.84 -4.89
CA LEU A 136 7.19 15.56 -6.30
C LEU A 136 5.69 15.61 -6.62
N ALA A 137 4.87 15.89 -5.62
CA ALA A 137 3.44 15.99 -5.83
C ALA A 137 3.10 17.19 -6.73
N SER A 138 2.12 17.02 -7.60
CA SER A 138 1.48 18.11 -8.31
C SER A 138 0.49 18.84 -7.41
N LEU A 139 -0.07 18.10 -6.44
CA LEU A 139 -1.04 18.60 -5.47
C LEU A 139 -0.91 17.81 -4.16
N ILE A 140 -1.00 18.52 -3.03
CA ILE A 140 -1.03 17.92 -1.70
C ILE A 140 -2.43 18.12 -1.11
N LEU A 141 -3.10 17.04 -0.75
CA LEU A 141 -4.41 17.07 -0.10
C LEU A 141 -4.24 17.07 1.42
N LEU A 142 -4.62 18.18 2.05
CA LEU A 142 -4.36 18.44 3.46
C LEU A 142 -5.70 18.63 4.22
N PRO A 143 -6.10 17.69 5.10
CA PRO A 143 -7.26 17.85 5.95
C PRO A 143 -6.97 18.79 7.12
N ARG A 144 -7.90 19.70 7.44
CA ARG A 144 -7.82 20.58 8.60
C ARG A 144 -9.21 20.94 9.11
N ALA A 145 -9.46 20.70 10.39
CA ALA A 145 -10.73 21.03 11.07
C ALA A 145 -11.99 20.47 10.36
N GLY A 146 -11.89 19.29 9.74
CA GLY A 146 -12.99 18.64 9.01
C GLY A 146 -13.13 19.05 7.56
N ALA A 147 -12.44 20.10 7.11
CA ALA A 147 -12.35 20.52 5.72
C ALA A 147 -11.13 19.88 5.03
N LEU A 148 -11.15 19.85 3.69
CA LEU A 148 -10.07 19.39 2.82
C LEU A 148 -9.57 20.54 1.95
N TYR A 149 -8.27 20.68 1.90
CA TYR A 149 -7.56 21.70 1.14
C TYR A 149 -6.68 21.05 0.08
N ALA A 150 -6.61 21.68 -1.08
CA ALA A 150 -5.76 21.30 -2.21
C ALA A 150 -4.62 22.31 -2.32
N VAL A 151 -3.44 21.94 -1.85
CA VAL A 151 -2.31 22.87 -1.71
C VAL A 151 -1.20 22.49 -2.69
N PRO A 152 -0.82 23.38 -3.63
CA PRO A 152 0.38 23.19 -4.43
C PRO A 152 1.62 23.12 -3.53
N PRO A 153 2.59 22.22 -3.80
CA PRO A 153 3.78 22.06 -2.95
C PRO A 153 4.57 23.36 -2.75
N GLN A 154 4.53 24.27 -3.72
CA GLN A 154 5.21 25.57 -3.67
C GLN A 154 4.64 26.53 -2.61
N LEU A 155 3.42 26.29 -2.16
CA LEU A 155 2.73 27.06 -1.12
C LEU A 155 2.90 26.45 0.29
N ALA A 156 3.69 25.40 0.41
CA ALA A 156 3.98 24.72 1.67
C ALA A 156 5.49 24.63 1.93
N GLN A 157 5.87 24.68 3.19
CA GLN A 157 7.22 24.37 3.61
C GLN A 157 7.34 22.87 3.86
N LEU A 158 8.17 22.20 3.07
CA LEU A 158 8.40 20.78 3.15
C LEU A 158 9.70 20.48 3.90
N THR A 159 9.63 19.72 4.98
CA THR A 159 10.80 19.26 5.73
C THR A 159 10.91 17.75 5.64
N ALA A 160 11.99 17.26 5.00
CA ALA A 160 12.23 15.82 4.84
C ALA A 160 12.39 15.12 6.19
N GLN A 161 11.78 13.95 6.30
CA GLN A 161 11.83 13.11 7.49
C GLN A 161 12.48 11.77 7.15
N PRO A 162 13.35 11.23 8.02
CA PRO A 162 13.99 9.96 7.77
C PRO A 162 13.01 8.80 7.80
N SER A 163 13.26 7.79 6.97
CA SER A 163 12.55 6.51 6.98
C SER A 163 13.54 5.36 6.98
N VAL A 164 13.17 4.24 7.59
CA VAL A 164 13.96 3.00 7.52
C VAL A 164 14.02 2.46 6.09
N ASP A 165 12.96 2.67 5.33
CA ASP A 165 12.92 2.42 3.89
C ASP A 165 13.30 3.69 3.13
N ALA A 166 14.45 3.66 2.46
CA ALA A 166 14.94 4.78 1.68
C ALA A 166 14.09 5.08 0.43
N SER A 167 13.26 4.15 -0.02
CA SER A 167 12.26 4.39 -1.07
C SER A 167 11.11 5.25 -0.56
N ARG A 168 10.85 5.31 0.74
CA ARG A 168 9.75 6.07 1.31
C ARG A 168 10.20 7.49 1.67
N ARG A 169 9.94 8.44 0.81
CA ARG A 169 10.30 9.85 0.97
C ARG A 169 9.20 10.57 1.75
N LEU A 170 9.40 10.76 3.06
CA LEU A 170 8.43 11.35 3.98
C LEU A 170 8.75 12.82 4.25
N TYR A 171 7.70 13.63 4.39
CA TYR A 171 7.81 15.06 4.68
C TYR A 171 6.80 15.48 5.75
N SER A 172 7.22 16.30 6.68
CA SER A 172 6.30 17.18 7.39
C SER A 172 5.98 18.37 6.49
N VAL A 173 4.70 18.79 6.50
CA VAL A 173 4.18 19.86 5.64
C VAL A 173 3.67 20.97 6.52
N ASP A 174 4.36 22.11 6.53
CA ASP A 174 3.89 23.33 7.17
C ASP A 174 3.27 24.25 6.13
N TRP A 175 2.02 24.67 6.37
CA TRP A 175 1.22 25.44 5.43
C TRP A 175 0.16 26.27 6.14
N GLN A 176 -0.30 27.31 5.49
CA GLN A 176 -1.39 28.14 5.98
C GLN A 176 -2.65 27.90 5.15
N ALA A 177 -3.75 27.53 5.84
CA ALA A 177 -5.02 27.32 5.17
C ALA A 177 -5.55 28.64 4.59
N GLN A 178 -5.75 28.67 3.29
CA GLN A 178 -6.40 29.78 2.59
C GLN A 178 -7.80 29.34 2.18
N PRO A 179 -8.82 30.20 2.29
CA PRO A 179 -10.19 29.87 1.85
C PRO A 179 -10.26 29.43 0.38
N ALA A 180 -9.40 30.00 -0.48
CA ALA A 180 -9.33 29.66 -1.90
C ALA A 180 -8.85 28.23 -2.19
N ASP A 181 -8.09 27.62 -1.26
CA ASP A 181 -7.56 26.26 -1.42
C ASP A 181 -8.54 25.21 -0.87
N CYS A 182 -9.64 25.63 -0.24
CA CYS A 182 -10.64 24.71 0.32
C CYS A 182 -11.48 24.08 -0.79
N ILE A 183 -11.36 22.75 -0.96
CA ILE A 183 -12.08 21.99 -1.99
C ILE A 183 -13.31 21.25 -1.45
N ALA A 184 -13.39 21.07 -0.12
CA ALA A 184 -14.56 20.54 0.57
C ALA A 184 -14.59 21.05 2.02
N ALA A 185 -15.68 21.72 2.41
CA ALA A 185 -15.83 22.28 3.76
C ALA A 185 -16.15 21.18 4.80
N ASP A 186 -16.84 20.12 4.40
CA ASP A 186 -17.04 18.89 5.17
C ASP A 186 -16.50 17.71 4.37
N ALA A 187 -15.35 17.24 4.78
CA ALA A 187 -14.61 16.18 4.10
C ALA A 187 -14.29 14.99 5.00
N LYS A 188 -14.91 14.90 6.20
CA LYS A 188 -14.58 13.84 7.16
C LYS A 188 -14.72 12.45 6.56
N GLN A 189 -15.85 12.17 5.88
CA GLN A 189 -16.09 10.87 5.27
C GLN A 189 -15.11 10.61 4.13
N ILE A 190 -14.85 11.57 3.25
CA ILE A 190 -13.91 11.45 2.13
C ILE A 190 -12.51 11.14 2.65
N CYS A 191 -12.05 11.82 3.69
CA CYS A 191 -10.74 11.60 4.30
C CYS A 191 -10.65 10.23 4.98
N GLU A 192 -11.70 9.77 5.66
CA GLU A 192 -11.74 8.46 6.30
C GLU A 192 -11.74 7.32 5.27
N GLU A 193 -12.51 7.45 4.19
CA GLU A 193 -12.47 6.49 3.09
C GLU A 193 -11.09 6.42 2.42
N ALA A 194 -10.46 7.57 2.18
CA ALA A 194 -9.10 7.63 1.63
C ALA A 194 -8.07 7.00 2.57
N PHE A 195 -8.21 7.22 3.88
CA PHE A 195 -7.36 6.58 4.89
C PHE A 195 -7.52 5.05 4.88
N ASN A 196 -8.76 4.57 4.83
CA ASN A 196 -9.04 3.14 4.76
C ASN A 196 -8.49 2.52 3.46
N ARG A 197 -8.61 3.19 2.29
CA ARG A 197 -7.97 2.75 1.05
C ARG A 197 -6.45 2.63 1.19
N SER A 198 -5.82 3.60 1.82
CA SER A 198 -4.36 3.54 2.01
C SER A 198 -3.92 2.50 3.02
N ALA A 199 -4.69 2.28 4.07
CA ALA A 199 -4.43 1.20 5.01
C ALA A 199 -4.60 -0.18 4.34
N LEU A 200 -5.61 -0.32 3.47
CA LEU A 200 -5.81 -1.51 2.65
C LEU A 200 -4.68 -1.71 1.62
N ALA A 201 -4.25 -0.63 0.94
CA ALA A 201 -3.12 -0.66 0.02
C ALA A 201 -1.83 -1.11 0.73
N ALA A 202 -1.56 -0.58 1.92
CA ALA A 202 -0.44 -1.02 2.74
C ALA A 202 -0.57 -2.49 3.16
N ALA A 203 -1.77 -2.96 3.51
CA ALA A 203 -2.02 -4.36 3.86
C ALA A 203 -1.76 -5.30 2.67
N ALA A 204 -2.23 -4.94 1.48
CA ALA A 204 -2.00 -5.71 0.27
C ALA A 204 -0.52 -5.72 -0.15
N GLN A 205 0.17 -4.57 -0.07
CA GLN A 205 1.62 -4.52 -0.28
C GLN A 205 2.38 -5.40 0.72
N LEU A 206 1.98 -5.43 1.99
CA LEU A 206 2.57 -6.29 3.02
C LEU A 206 2.39 -7.78 2.70
N LEU A 207 1.29 -8.20 2.07
CA LEU A 207 1.15 -9.56 1.55
C LEU A 207 2.16 -9.85 0.45
N GLY A 208 2.30 -8.96 -0.53
CA GLY A 208 3.28 -9.10 -1.62
C GLY A 208 4.72 -9.17 -1.10
N LEU A 209 5.07 -8.30 -0.16
CA LEU A 209 6.37 -8.31 0.53
C LEU A 209 6.61 -9.62 1.29
N THR A 210 5.58 -10.15 1.96
CA THR A 210 5.66 -11.44 2.66
C THR A 210 5.98 -12.56 1.70
N GLN A 211 5.24 -12.65 0.59
CA GLN A 211 5.47 -13.65 -0.45
C GLN A 211 6.89 -13.54 -1.02
N ARG A 212 7.33 -12.33 -1.37
CA ARG A 212 8.67 -12.11 -1.92
C ARG A 212 9.79 -12.51 -0.97
N MET A 213 9.68 -12.13 0.31
CA MET A 213 10.67 -12.53 1.32
C MET A 213 10.69 -14.04 1.54
N LEU A 214 9.53 -14.70 1.47
CA LEU A 214 9.41 -16.16 1.56
C LEU A 214 10.10 -16.83 0.36
N ASP A 215 9.80 -16.39 -0.88
CA ASP A 215 10.38 -16.94 -2.10
C ASP A 215 11.91 -16.79 -2.12
N LEU A 216 12.42 -15.59 -1.81
CA LEU A 216 13.87 -15.37 -1.68
C LEU A 216 14.53 -16.28 -0.64
N SER A 217 13.83 -16.52 0.47
CA SER A 217 14.35 -17.38 1.53
C SER A 217 14.32 -18.87 1.15
N ILE A 218 13.30 -19.30 0.42
CA ILE A 218 13.21 -20.67 -0.13
C ILE A 218 14.35 -20.91 -1.12
N ASP A 219 14.52 -20.00 -2.07
CA ASP A 219 15.55 -20.11 -3.11
C ASP A 219 16.96 -20.12 -2.51
N TYR A 220 17.23 -19.20 -1.57
CA TYR A 220 18.53 -19.17 -0.88
C TYR A 220 18.80 -20.48 -0.12
N THR A 221 17.84 -20.96 0.65
CA THR A 221 18.04 -22.16 1.49
C THR A 221 18.11 -23.46 0.66
N ALA A 222 17.51 -23.49 -0.53
CA ALA A 222 17.62 -24.59 -1.48
C ALA A 222 19.03 -24.67 -2.12
N GLN A 223 19.66 -23.52 -2.35
CA GLN A 223 20.97 -23.44 -3.01
C GLN A 223 22.14 -23.51 -2.04
N ARG A 224 22.02 -22.85 -0.87
CA ARG A 224 23.10 -22.78 0.14
C ARG A 224 23.35 -24.14 0.78
N LYS A 225 24.60 -24.62 0.70
CA LYS A 225 25.01 -25.90 1.30
C LYS A 225 25.88 -25.69 2.54
N GLN A 226 25.57 -26.39 3.61
CA GLN A 226 26.35 -26.49 4.82
C GLN A 226 26.22 -27.90 5.38
N PHE A 227 27.28 -28.41 6.06
CA PHE A 227 27.30 -29.75 6.61
C PHE A 227 26.93 -30.86 5.60
N GLY A 228 27.40 -30.70 4.36
CA GLY A 228 27.26 -31.69 3.28
C GLY A 228 25.91 -31.66 2.52
N LYS A 229 24.96 -30.80 2.86
CA LYS A 229 23.64 -30.71 2.18
C LYS A 229 23.06 -29.30 2.15
N ALA A 230 22.00 -29.10 1.36
CA ALA A 230 21.28 -27.83 1.32
C ALA A 230 20.72 -27.48 2.70
N VAL A 231 20.86 -26.20 3.14
CA VAL A 231 20.40 -25.78 4.47
C VAL A 231 18.88 -25.89 4.60
N GLY A 232 18.12 -25.73 3.53
CA GLY A 232 16.67 -25.95 3.47
C GLY A 232 16.25 -27.41 3.72
N SER A 233 17.18 -28.39 3.69
CA SER A 233 16.86 -29.77 4.05
C SER A 233 16.72 -30.00 5.57
N TYR A 234 17.21 -29.06 6.40
CA TYR A 234 17.09 -29.16 7.84
C TYR A 234 15.72 -28.78 8.32
N GLN A 235 15.15 -29.57 9.24
CA GLN A 235 13.78 -29.42 9.74
C GLN A 235 13.53 -28.04 10.38
N ALA A 236 14.51 -27.55 11.17
CA ALA A 236 14.41 -26.23 11.81
C ALA A 236 14.26 -25.09 10.79
N VAL A 237 14.97 -25.16 9.65
CA VAL A 237 14.85 -24.17 8.56
C VAL A 237 13.47 -24.26 7.90
N LYS A 238 13.01 -25.50 7.64
CA LYS A 238 11.66 -25.70 7.06
C LYS A 238 10.55 -25.16 7.97
N HIS A 239 10.67 -25.33 9.29
CA HIS A 239 9.68 -24.82 10.23
C HIS A 239 9.59 -23.30 10.18
N HIS A 240 10.72 -22.57 10.13
CA HIS A 240 10.71 -21.12 9.99
C HIS A 240 9.94 -20.66 8.73
N LEU A 241 10.17 -21.32 7.59
CA LEU A 241 9.51 -20.96 6.34
C LEU A 241 8.02 -21.37 6.33
N ALA A 242 7.69 -22.53 6.93
CA ALA A 242 6.32 -22.99 7.08
C ALA A 242 5.48 -22.06 7.96
N ASP A 243 6.05 -21.56 9.08
CA ASP A 243 5.36 -20.58 9.94
C ASP A 243 5.00 -19.30 9.19
N VAL A 244 5.91 -18.82 8.32
CA VAL A 244 5.63 -17.66 7.45
C VAL A 244 4.53 -17.98 6.46
N ALA A 245 4.61 -19.12 5.76
CA ALA A 245 3.63 -19.53 4.78
C ALA A 245 2.22 -19.66 5.39
N ILE A 246 2.11 -20.25 6.58
CA ILE A 246 0.83 -20.35 7.30
C ILE A 246 0.27 -18.96 7.61
N LYS A 247 1.08 -18.06 8.18
CA LYS A 247 0.63 -16.69 8.48
C LYS A 247 0.19 -15.93 7.23
N PHE A 248 0.92 -16.09 6.13
CA PHE A 248 0.59 -15.48 4.85
C PHE A 248 -0.77 -15.99 4.31
N GLU A 249 -0.97 -17.31 4.29
CA GLU A 249 -2.21 -17.91 3.79
C GLU A 249 -3.43 -17.53 4.63
N PHE A 250 -3.28 -17.37 5.94
CA PHE A 250 -4.37 -16.86 6.79
C PHE A 250 -4.62 -15.36 6.63
N ALA A 251 -3.60 -14.54 6.31
CA ALA A 251 -3.76 -13.11 6.12
C ALA A 251 -4.44 -12.77 4.78
N ARG A 252 -4.21 -13.55 3.72
CA ARG A 252 -4.76 -13.30 2.37
C ARG A 252 -6.27 -13.10 2.34
N PRO A 253 -7.11 -14.05 2.80
CA PRO A 253 -8.56 -13.89 2.73
C PRO A 253 -9.06 -12.72 3.58
N VAL A 254 -8.35 -12.36 4.66
CA VAL A 254 -8.70 -11.21 5.50
C VAL A 254 -8.52 -9.90 4.72
N VAL A 255 -7.42 -9.77 3.95
CA VAL A 255 -7.17 -8.60 3.10
C VAL A 255 -8.16 -8.53 1.95
N TYR A 256 -8.46 -9.64 1.29
CA TYR A 256 -9.41 -9.68 0.18
C TYR A 256 -10.84 -9.38 0.64
N ARG A 257 -11.25 -9.87 1.82
CA ARG A 257 -12.51 -9.49 2.44
C ARG A 257 -12.60 -7.99 2.72
N ALA A 258 -11.52 -7.37 3.20
CA ALA A 258 -11.49 -5.94 3.45
C ALA A 258 -11.65 -5.12 2.16
N ALA A 259 -11.03 -5.56 1.05
CA ALA A 259 -11.20 -4.96 -0.27
C ALA A 259 -12.65 -5.05 -0.77
N TYR A 260 -13.26 -6.23 -0.65
CA TYR A 260 -14.66 -6.43 -0.97
C TYR A 260 -15.57 -5.53 -0.12
N ALA A 261 -15.38 -5.50 1.20
CA ALA A 261 -16.17 -4.67 2.09
C ALA A 261 -16.06 -3.17 1.75
N LEU A 262 -14.86 -2.71 1.38
CA LEU A 262 -14.64 -1.32 0.99
C LEU A 262 -15.32 -1.00 -0.36
N SER A 263 -15.20 -1.90 -1.36
CA SER A 263 -15.84 -1.72 -2.68
C SER A 263 -17.36 -1.70 -2.60
N GLN A 264 -17.94 -2.47 -1.66
CA GLN A 264 -19.40 -2.50 -1.39
C GLN A 264 -19.86 -1.40 -0.43
N ARG A 265 -18.97 -0.51 0.01
CA ARG A 265 -19.28 0.53 1.02
C ARG A 265 -19.94 -0.06 2.27
N HIS A 266 -19.47 -1.25 2.67
CA HIS A 266 -20.01 -1.94 3.85
C HIS A 266 -19.81 -1.10 5.12
N PRO A 267 -20.80 -0.99 6.02
CA PRO A 267 -20.69 -0.16 7.23
C PRO A 267 -19.49 -0.49 8.12
N LEU A 268 -19.05 -1.75 8.12
CA LEU A 268 -17.90 -2.24 8.88
C LEU A 268 -16.59 -2.26 8.07
N SER A 269 -16.54 -1.64 6.89
CA SER A 269 -15.33 -1.64 6.03
C SER A 269 -14.08 -1.17 6.78
N ALA A 270 -14.19 -0.14 7.61
CA ALA A 270 -13.08 0.37 8.43
C ALA A 270 -12.53 -0.68 9.43
N ILE A 271 -13.41 -1.52 9.99
CA ILE A 271 -13.03 -2.61 10.90
C ILE A 271 -12.34 -3.73 10.12
N HIS A 272 -12.89 -4.12 8.95
CA HIS A 272 -12.28 -5.11 8.09
C HIS A 272 -10.89 -4.68 7.60
N VAL A 273 -10.74 -3.42 7.21
CA VAL A 273 -9.44 -2.84 6.81
C VAL A 273 -8.46 -2.86 7.99
N SER A 274 -8.91 -2.52 9.19
CA SER A 274 -8.04 -2.57 10.38
C SER A 274 -7.58 -4.00 10.70
N HIS A 275 -8.48 -4.99 10.60
CA HIS A 275 -8.11 -6.40 10.76
C HIS A 275 -7.12 -6.85 9.68
N ALA A 276 -7.36 -6.48 8.42
CA ALA A 276 -6.47 -6.78 7.30
C ALA A 276 -5.06 -6.21 7.51
N LYS A 277 -4.97 -4.95 7.94
CA LYS A 277 -3.68 -4.28 8.20
C LYS A 277 -2.89 -4.99 9.32
N VAL A 278 -3.55 -5.41 10.40
CA VAL A 278 -2.91 -6.17 11.49
C VAL A 278 -2.43 -7.53 10.99
N ALA A 279 -3.29 -8.30 10.32
CA ALA A 279 -2.96 -9.65 9.86
C ALA A 279 -1.80 -9.65 8.85
N ALA A 280 -1.83 -8.73 7.87
CA ALA A 280 -0.78 -8.60 6.87
C ALA A 280 0.55 -8.11 7.48
N ALA A 281 0.50 -7.16 8.42
CA ALA A 281 1.69 -6.68 9.13
C ALA A 281 2.35 -7.79 9.95
N GLU A 282 1.57 -8.60 10.69
CA GLU A 282 2.11 -9.74 11.43
C GLU A 282 2.81 -10.76 10.52
N ALA A 283 2.21 -11.07 9.36
CA ALA A 283 2.81 -11.97 8.38
C ALA A 283 4.14 -11.40 7.82
N ALA A 284 4.16 -10.13 7.43
CA ALA A 284 5.35 -9.49 6.87
C ALA A 284 6.49 -9.35 7.89
N LEU A 285 6.18 -9.01 9.14
CA LEU A 285 7.18 -8.93 10.21
C LEU A 285 7.74 -10.30 10.58
N LEU A 286 6.92 -11.34 10.53
CA LEU A 286 7.39 -12.72 10.72
C LEU A 286 8.30 -13.14 9.57
N ALA A 287 7.92 -12.84 8.30
CA ALA A 287 8.72 -13.12 7.12
C ALA A 287 10.08 -12.41 7.17
N ALA A 288 10.10 -11.13 7.56
CA ALA A 288 11.36 -10.38 7.75
C ALA A 288 12.27 -11.05 8.79
N ARG A 289 11.74 -11.41 9.96
CA ARG A 289 12.50 -12.04 11.03
C ARG A 289 13.03 -13.41 10.63
N HIS A 290 12.19 -14.27 10.09
CA HIS A 290 12.57 -15.62 9.68
C HIS A 290 13.46 -15.58 8.44
N GLY A 291 13.23 -14.64 7.51
CA GLY A 291 14.12 -14.41 6.38
C GLY A 291 15.54 -14.12 6.81
N ILE A 292 15.76 -13.15 7.71
CA ILE A 292 17.08 -12.87 8.28
C ILE A 292 17.67 -14.14 8.91
N GLN A 293 16.89 -14.85 9.73
CA GLN A 293 17.36 -16.02 10.45
C GLN A 293 17.87 -17.12 9.51
N VAL A 294 17.11 -17.44 8.44
CA VAL A 294 17.48 -18.54 7.52
C VAL A 294 18.62 -18.18 6.57
N HIS A 295 18.85 -16.88 6.33
CA HIS A 295 20.01 -16.41 5.58
C HIS A 295 21.28 -16.34 6.42
N GLY A 296 21.18 -16.40 7.76
CA GLY A 296 22.32 -16.32 8.68
C GLY A 296 23.05 -14.98 8.57
N ALA A 297 24.40 -15.00 8.60
CA ALA A 297 25.19 -13.76 8.52
C ALA A 297 24.89 -12.92 7.26
N MET A 298 24.59 -13.55 6.14
CA MET A 298 24.23 -12.85 4.91
C MET A 298 22.95 -12.00 5.07
N GLY A 299 22.00 -12.41 5.92
CA GLY A 299 20.77 -11.67 6.17
C GLY A 299 20.97 -10.27 6.76
N TYR A 300 22.15 -9.97 7.31
CA TYR A 300 22.50 -8.64 7.84
C TYR A 300 23.27 -7.76 6.84
N THR A 301 23.60 -8.28 5.66
CA THR A 301 24.42 -7.54 4.69
C THR A 301 23.57 -6.73 3.73
N TRP A 302 24.19 -5.70 3.15
CA TRP A 302 23.59 -4.90 2.08
C TRP A 302 23.60 -5.61 0.71
N GLU A 303 24.30 -6.73 0.61
CA GLU A 303 24.45 -7.49 -0.62
C GLU A 303 23.18 -8.23 -1.02
N LEU A 304 22.40 -8.68 -0.01
CA LEU A 304 21.14 -9.38 -0.28
C LEU A 304 19.97 -8.43 -0.52
N ASP A 305 19.12 -8.80 -1.46
CA ASP A 305 17.90 -8.05 -1.79
C ASP A 305 16.85 -8.09 -0.67
N LEU A 306 16.91 -9.09 0.19
CA LEU A 306 15.98 -9.26 1.31
C LEU A 306 15.77 -7.97 2.11
N GLN A 307 16.84 -7.17 2.31
CA GLN A 307 16.78 -5.92 3.05
C GLN A 307 15.81 -4.89 2.45
N ILE A 308 15.61 -4.89 1.12
CA ILE A 308 14.69 -3.97 0.42
C ILE A 308 13.27 -4.23 0.92
N PHE A 309 12.86 -5.47 0.84
CA PHE A 309 11.51 -5.93 1.18
C PHE A 309 11.24 -5.82 2.68
N MET A 310 12.23 -6.17 3.52
CA MET A 310 12.13 -6.01 4.98
C MET A 310 11.92 -4.57 5.40
N LYS A 311 12.73 -3.64 4.88
CA LYS A 311 12.65 -2.22 5.24
C LYS A 311 11.35 -1.60 4.81
N MET A 312 10.87 -1.94 3.61
CA MET A 312 9.56 -1.52 3.14
C MET A 312 8.44 -2.09 4.03
N ALA A 313 8.54 -3.36 4.45
CA ALA A 313 7.56 -3.96 5.35
C ALA A 313 7.49 -3.23 6.71
N TRP A 314 8.65 -2.88 7.30
CA TRP A 314 8.71 -2.12 8.55
C TRP A 314 8.14 -0.70 8.39
N ALA A 315 8.43 -0.03 7.29
CA ALA A 315 7.88 1.28 7.01
C ALA A 315 6.36 1.26 6.78
N LEU A 316 5.84 0.22 6.10
CA LEU A 316 4.41 0.07 5.86
C LEU A 316 3.65 -0.41 7.11
N ASP A 317 4.27 -1.14 8.05
CA ASP A 317 3.64 -1.47 9.35
C ASP A 317 3.25 -0.21 10.11
N ALA A 318 4.12 0.80 10.11
CA ALA A 318 3.86 2.09 10.76
C ALA A 318 2.97 3.05 9.95
N ALA A 319 2.80 2.80 8.63
CA ALA A 319 2.07 3.71 7.74
C ALA A 319 0.55 3.55 7.85
N CYS A 320 -0.17 4.65 7.61
CA CYS A 320 -1.63 4.67 7.55
C CYS A 320 -2.31 4.11 8.81
N GLY A 321 -1.80 4.51 9.98
CA GLY A 321 -2.10 3.92 11.27
C GLY A 321 -1.18 2.74 11.58
N ASP A 322 -0.59 2.75 12.77
CA ASP A 322 0.23 1.66 13.26
C ASP A 322 -0.63 0.49 13.75
N ARG A 323 0.04 -0.59 14.14
CA ARG A 323 -0.65 -1.77 14.67
C ARG A 323 -1.50 -1.46 15.91
N SER A 324 -1.05 -0.57 16.79
CA SER A 324 -1.78 -0.19 18.01
C SER A 324 -3.10 0.51 17.66
N PHE A 325 -3.07 1.41 16.68
CA PHE A 325 -4.27 2.08 16.18
C PHE A 325 -5.29 1.07 15.60
N HIS A 326 -4.84 0.18 14.73
CA HIS A 326 -5.74 -0.78 14.10
C HIS A 326 -6.27 -1.84 15.08
N LEU A 327 -5.43 -2.32 16.01
CA LEU A 327 -5.88 -3.21 17.09
C LEU A 327 -6.90 -2.53 18.00
N ALA A 328 -6.70 -1.26 18.35
CA ALA A 328 -7.65 -0.51 19.18
C ALA A 328 -9.01 -0.40 18.49
N ARG A 329 -9.03 -0.11 17.15
CA ARG A 329 -10.27 -0.03 16.37
C ARG A 329 -11.03 -1.38 16.35
N VAL A 330 -10.32 -2.49 16.13
CA VAL A 330 -10.93 -3.83 16.16
C VAL A 330 -11.39 -4.21 17.57
N ARG A 331 -10.56 -3.99 18.58
CA ARG A 331 -10.90 -4.23 19.99
C ARG A 331 -12.15 -3.48 20.41
N ASP A 332 -12.23 -2.20 20.09
CA ASP A 332 -13.36 -1.36 20.48
C ASP A 332 -14.65 -1.81 19.81
N PHE A 333 -14.59 -2.27 18.56
CA PHE A 333 -15.72 -2.91 17.91
C PHE A 333 -16.13 -4.19 18.64
N VAL A 334 -15.20 -5.12 18.88
CA VAL A 334 -15.49 -6.43 19.49
C VAL A 334 -16.02 -6.30 20.91
N LEU A 335 -15.49 -5.35 21.72
CA LEU A 335 -15.79 -5.26 23.15
C LEU A 335 -16.87 -4.24 23.48
N LYS A 336 -17.09 -3.21 22.66
CA LYS A 336 -17.93 -2.05 23.02
C LYS A 336 -19.15 -1.87 22.11
N SER A 337 -19.17 -2.44 20.91
CA SER A 337 -20.24 -2.17 19.94
C SER A 337 -21.58 -2.82 20.29
N GLY A 338 -21.60 -3.78 21.20
CA GLY A 338 -22.80 -4.60 21.48
C GLY A 338 -23.17 -5.55 20.33
N THR A 339 -22.39 -5.57 19.26
CA THR A 339 -22.62 -6.45 18.10
C THR A 339 -22.37 -7.89 18.51
N ALA A 340 -23.31 -8.77 18.20
CA ALA A 340 -23.13 -10.20 18.41
C ALA A 340 -21.99 -10.71 17.48
N ILE A 341 -20.96 -11.27 18.07
CA ILE A 341 -19.82 -11.88 17.38
C ILE A 341 -19.85 -13.39 17.59
N GLY A 342 -19.45 -14.15 16.58
CA GLY A 342 -19.38 -15.61 16.69
C GLY A 342 -19.35 -16.30 15.33
N PRO A 343 -19.20 -17.63 15.31
CA PRO A 343 -19.02 -18.38 14.07
C PRO A 343 -20.16 -18.22 13.05
N GLY A 344 -21.39 -18.03 13.50
CA GLY A 344 -22.54 -17.81 12.64
C GLY A 344 -22.74 -16.37 12.16
N ARG A 345 -21.91 -15.42 12.61
CA ARG A 345 -22.08 -13.98 12.37
C ARG A 345 -21.02 -13.38 11.44
N THR A 346 -20.09 -14.18 10.96
CA THR A 346 -18.94 -13.69 10.17
C THR A 346 -19.36 -13.09 8.83
N PHE A 347 -20.48 -13.51 8.27
CA PHE A 347 -20.99 -13.14 6.94
C PHE A 347 -22.45 -12.62 6.96
N GLU A 348 -22.97 -12.29 8.13
CA GLU A 348 -24.26 -11.60 8.24
C GLU A 348 -24.08 -10.15 7.76
N GLU A 349 -25.00 -9.69 6.90
CA GLU A 349 -25.08 -8.32 6.38
C GLU A 349 -25.59 -7.34 7.45
#